data_1e6337013fc11ccb5b3909d7fb6c0be7
#
_entry.id   1e6337013fc11ccb5b3909d7fb6c0be7
#
_cell.length_a   1.000
_cell.length_b   1.000
_cell.length_c   1.000
_cell.angle_alpha   90.00
_cell.angle_beta   90.00
_cell.angle_gamma   90.00
#
_symmetry.space_group_name_H-M   'P 1'
#
loop_
_entity.id
_entity.type
_entity.pdbx_description
1 polymer ?
#
loop_
_entity_poly.entity_id
_entity_poly.type
_entity_poly.pdbx_seq_one_letter_code
_entity_poly.pdbx_strand_id
1 'polypeptide(L)'
;MRYEERLSIMPKITPVMIEVGLASRYFQGEAEVYDDKTGGDDVSEVFQIRSFQPGDKIQNIHWKLSAKEDELMVRENSLPMGCPVVILLDISGGQKETEKQRNHFFEMVISISFGLVEKQCPHYIAWYDEKEHDLIRVRVDTEEKVYYFILLLYGAVQSREKMDIALLYQENYRGETAVTKIEMNLAGKLIVAGTEIEDFAKAEIRV
;
A
#
# COMPACT_ATOMS: atom_id res chain seq x y z
N MET A 1 -22.32 -25.51 -20.82
CA MET A 1 -21.50 -24.40 -20.33
C MET A 1 -21.93 -24.10 -18.90
N ARG A 2 -21.10 -24.42 -17.90
CA ARG A 2 -21.37 -24.02 -16.49
C ARG A 2 -20.83 -22.63 -16.32
N TYR A 3 -21.69 -21.67 -16.06
CA TYR A 3 -21.28 -20.33 -15.60
C TYR A 3 -21.04 -20.44 -14.10
N GLU A 4 -19.79 -20.28 -13.67
CA GLU A 4 -19.46 -20.07 -12.27
C GLU A 4 -19.44 -18.57 -12.03
N GLU A 5 -20.47 -18.05 -11.38
CA GLU A 5 -20.46 -16.69 -10.84
C GLU A 5 -19.73 -16.73 -9.49
N ARG A 6 -18.62 -15.99 -9.37
CA ARG A 6 -17.95 -15.79 -8.10
C ARG A 6 -18.60 -14.62 -7.38
N LEU A 7 -19.31 -14.90 -6.31
CA LEU A 7 -19.85 -13.88 -5.42
C LEU A 7 -18.80 -13.56 -4.37
N SER A 8 -18.29 -12.32 -4.35
CA SER A 8 -17.40 -11.84 -3.28
C SER A 8 -18.24 -11.14 -2.22
N ILE A 9 -18.25 -11.68 -1.02
CA ILE A 9 -18.90 -11.05 0.14
C ILE A 9 -17.88 -10.14 0.81
N MET A 10 -18.19 -8.85 0.90
CA MET A 10 -17.33 -7.90 1.60
C MET A 10 -17.34 -8.15 3.11
N PRO A 11 -16.18 -8.04 3.79
CA PRO A 11 -16.13 -8.15 5.23
C PRO A 11 -16.95 -7.05 5.90
N LYS A 12 -17.37 -7.29 7.11
CA LYS A 12 -18.01 -6.26 7.95
C LYS A 12 -17.00 -5.14 8.22
N ILE A 13 -17.44 -3.90 8.08
CA ILE A 13 -16.66 -2.72 8.49
C ILE A 13 -17.10 -2.36 9.91
N THR A 14 -16.16 -2.43 10.84
CA THR A 14 -16.36 -2.02 12.23
C THR A 14 -15.70 -0.66 12.42
N PRO A 15 -16.43 0.38 12.89
CA PRO A 15 -15.84 1.68 13.16
C PRO A 15 -14.67 1.56 14.14
N VAL A 16 -13.50 2.08 13.77
CA VAL A 16 -12.30 2.11 14.60
C VAL A 16 -11.92 3.56 14.85
N MET A 17 -11.55 3.87 16.09
CA MET A 17 -11.06 5.22 16.40
C MET A 17 -9.63 5.37 15.86
N ILE A 18 -9.46 6.23 14.87
CA ILE A 18 -8.16 6.55 14.29
C ILE A 18 -7.82 8.00 14.56
N GLU A 19 -6.69 8.24 15.20
CA GLU A 19 -6.08 9.54 15.39
C GLU A 19 -4.86 9.68 14.49
N VAL A 20 -4.90 10.65 13.60
CA VAL A 20 -3.76 10.97 12.71
C VAL A 20 -2.91 12.02 13.40
N GLY A 21 -1.69 11.64 13.79
CA GLY A 21 -0.75 12.51 14.46
C GLY A 21 -0.19 13.62 13.56
N LEU A 22 0.50 14.58 14.18
CA LEU A 22 1.11 15.71 13.46
C LEU A 22 2.14 15.24 12.43
N ALA A 23 2.95 14.21 12.74
CA ALA A 23 3.95 13.67 11.84
C ALA A 23 3.30 13.14 10.54
N SER A 24 2.21 12.37 10.66
CA SER A 24 1.49 11.84 9.51
C SER A 24 0.76 12.94 8.73
N ARG A 25 0.25 13.97 9.40
CA ARG A 25 -0.37 15.14 8.74
C ARG A 25 0.66 15.97 7.98
N TYR A 26 1.85 16.13 8.57
CA TYR A 26 2.95 16.85 7.92
C TYR A 26 3.40 16.12 6.66
N PHE A 27 3.48 14.80 6.74
CA PHE A 27 3.78 13.92 5.63
C PHE A 27 2.74 14.03 4.50
N GLN A 28 1.45 14.16 4.85
CA GLN A 28 0.38 14.41 3.90
C GLN A 28 0.51 15.78 3.22
N GLY A 29 0.88 16.83 4.00
CA GLY A 29 1.06 18.19 3.46
C GLY A 29 2.26 18.30 2.52
N GLU A 30 3.31 17.52 2.76
CA GLU A 30 4.45 17.43 1.85
C GLU A 30 4.13 16.58 0.60
N ALA A 31 3.17 15.66 0.67
CA ALA A 31 2.70 14.90 -0.48
C ALA A 31 1.87 15.76 -1.47
N GLU A 32 1.37 16.92 -1.05
CA GLU A 32 0.80 17.94 -1.93
C GLU A 32 1.89 18.84 -2.54
N VAL A 33 3.08 18.86 -1.96
CA VAL A 33 4.27 19.53 -2.49
C VAL A 33 5.17 18.44 -3.09
N TYR A 34 5.12 18.28 -4.38
CA TYR A 34 5.98 17.36 -5.11
C TYR A 34 7.45 17.62 -4.76
N ASP A 35 8.20 16.56 -4.46
CA ASP A 35 9.63 16.70 -4.21
C ASP A 35 10.32 17.11 -5.52
N ASP A 36 10.69 18.37 -5.57
CA ASP A 36 11.36 19.03 -6.69
C ASP A 36 12.79 18.48 -6.93
N LYS A 37 13.24 17.47 -6.17
CA LYS A 37 14.66 17.08 -6.14
C LYS A 37 14.96 15.64 -6.54
N THR A 38 13.98 14.76 -6.60
CA THR A 38 14.24 13.34 -6.91
C THR A 38 13.21 12.75 -7.86
N GLY A 39 13.65 12.42 -9.09
CA GLY A 39 12.85 11.69 -10.07
C GLY A 39 12.64 10.22 -9.66
N GLY A 40 11.47 9.67 -9.94
CA GLY A 40 11.06 8.30 -9.61
C GLY A 40 10.54 7.49 -10.79
N ASP A 41 10.22 6.23 -10.56
CA ASP A 41 9.76 5.29 -11.60
C ASP A 41 8.21 5.20 -11.72
N ASP A 42 7.44 6.05 -11.02
CA ASP A 42 5.98 6.02 -11.14
C ASP A 42 5.52 6.68 -12.43
N VAL A 43 4.93 5.87 -13.31
CA VAL A 43 4.46 6.26 -14.65
C VAL A 43 3.13 7.04 -14.60
N SER A 44 2.48 7.11 -13.45
CA SER A 44 1.13 7.69 -13.32
C SER A 44 1.11 9.21 -13.30
N GLU A 45 2.22 9.87 -12.89
CA GLU A 45 2.31 11.32 -12.90
C GLU A 45 3.66 11.79 -13.44
N VAL A 46 3.62 12.60 -14.47
CA VAL A 46 4.80 13.27 -15.05
C VAL A 46 5.08 14.51 -14.22
N PHE A 47 6.17 14.48 -13.45
CA PHE A 47 6.63 15.59 -12.63
C PHE A 47 7.07 16.79 -13.49
N GLN A 48 8.00 16.54 -14.41
CA GLN A 48 8.46 17.55 -15.36
C GLN A 48 8.96 16.91 -16.64
N ILE A 49 9.14 17.73 -17.64
CA ILE A 49 9.81 17.35 -18.88
C ILE A 49 11.07 18.18 -18.97
N ARG A 50 12.24 17.52 -19.08
CA ARG A 50 13.55 18.14 -19.20
C ARG A 50 14.33 17.58 -20.37
N SER A 51 15.41 18.23 -20.71
CA SER A 51 16.34 17.71 -21.71
C SER A 51 17.00 16.40 -21.29
N PHE A 52 17.16 15.48 -22.21
CA PHE A 52 17.77 14.17 -22.00
C PHE A 52 19.21 14.31 -21.50
N GLN A 53 19.57 13.52 -20.51
CA GLN A 53 20.95 13.40 -20.00
C GLN A 53 21.46 11.97 -20.16
N PRO A 54 22.80 11.79 -20.37
CA PRO A 54 23.41 10.46 -20.42
C PRO A 54 23.11 9.67 -19.13
N GLY A 55 22.41 8.52 -19.26
CA GLY A 55 21.95 7.69 -18.15
C GLY A 55 20.43 7.63 -18.03
N ASP A 56 19.69 8.50 -18.71
CA ASP A 56 18.23 8.44 -18.73
C ASP A 56 17.71 7.22 -19.48
N LYS A 57 16.61 6.66 -18.98
CA LYS A 57 15.95 5.52 -19.63
C LYS A 57 15.26 5.97 -20.92
N ILE A 58 15.58 5.33 -22.04
CA ILE A 58 15.00 5.62 -23.38
C ILE A 58 13.47 5.53 -23.38
N GLN A 59 12.90 4.69 -22.50
CA GLN A 59 11.46 4.53 -22.33
C GLN A 59 10.74 5.79 -21.86
N ASN A 60 11.46 6.67 -21.17
CA ASN A 60 10.94 7.92 -20.62
C ASN A 60 10.99 9.09 -21.63
N ILE A 61 11.50 8.87 -22.85
CA ILE A 61 11.57 9.94 -23.86
C ILE A 61 10.17 10.35 -24.29
N HIS A 62 9.92 11.67 -24.22
CA HIS A 62 8.68 12.26 -24.71
C HIS A 62 8.77 12.58 -26.20
N TRP A 63 8.68 11.55 -27.05
CA TRP A 63 8.89 11.64 -28.49
C TRP A 63 8.15 12.79 -29.19
N LYS A 64 6.89 13.05 -28.79
CA LYS A 64 6.08 14.11 -29.39
C LYS A 64 6.65 15.50 -29.09
N LEU A 65 7.14 15.73 -27.88
CA LEU A 65 7.73 17.02 -27.51
C LEU A 65 9.15 17.14 -28.08
N SER A 66 9.92 16.05 -28.03
CA SER A 66 11.27 16.02 -28.62
C SER A 66 11.27 16.39 -30.10
N ALA A 67 10.25 15.91 -30.84
CA ALA A 67 10.10 16.26 -32.25
C ALA A 67 9.67 17.73 -32.48
N LYS A 68 9.11 18.39 -31.48
CA LYS A 68 8.71 19.79 -31.56
C LYS A 68 9.80 20.75 -31.17
N GLU A 69 10.58 20.40 -30.17
CA GLU A 69 11.63 21.23 -29.57
C GLU A 69 13.00 20.97 -30.23
N ASP A 70 13.07 20.02 -31.19
CA ASP A 70 14.32 19.59 -31.91
C ASP A 70 15.43 19.12 -30.93
N GLU A 71 15.03 18.70 -29.72
CA GLU A 71 15.89 18.22 -28.65
C GLU A 71 15.26 17.02 -27.97
N LEU A 72 16.05 16.04 -27.53
CA LEU A 72 15.51 14.90 -26.80
C LEU A 72 14.99 15.34 -25.42
N MET A 73 13.70 15.22 -25.25
CA MET A 73 13.00 15.55 -24.00
C MET A 73 12.61 14.28 -23.26
N VAL A 74 12.87 14.23 -21.96
CA VAL A 74 12.57 13.11 -21.09
C VAL A 74 11.48 13.51 -20.11
N ARG A 75 10.52 12.60 -19.92
CA ARG A 75 9.56 12.68 -18.80
C ARG A 75 10.29 12.25 -17.54
N GLU A 76 10.39 13.13 -16.61
CA GLU A 76 10.78 12.84 -15.26
C GLU A 76 9.52 12.55 -14.46
N ASN A 77 9.38 11.30 -14.03
CA ASN A 77 8.23 10.90 -13.23
C ASN A 77 8.47 11.36 -11.80
N SER A 78 7.41 11.80 -11.11
CA SER A 78 7.52 12.08 -9.68
C SER A 78 7.79 10.79 -8.92
N LEU A 79 8.61 10.86 -7.86
CA LEU A 79 8.49 9.88 -6.79
C LEU A 79 7.17 10.20 -6.09
N PRO A 80 6.21 9.28 -6.04
CA PRO A 80 5.12 9.46 -5.10
C PRO A 80 5.79 9.56 -3.73
N MET A 81 5.65 10.70 -3.07
CA MET A 81 6.08 10.80 -1.68
C MET A 81 5.37 9.68 -0.94
N GLY A 82 6.16 8.89 -0.20
CA GLY A 82 5.68 7.70 0.48
C GLY A 82 4.41 7.99 1.29
N CYS A 83 3.63 6.99 1.57
CA CYS A 83 2.48 7.17 2.45
C CYS A 83 2.95 7.23 3.91
N PRO A 84 2.29 8.04 4.77
CA PRO A 84 2.67 8.14 6.18
C PRO A 84 2.48 6.82 6.94
N VAL A 85 1.61 5.96 6.43
CA VAL A 85 1.26 4.68 7.05
C VAL A 85 1.50 3.53 6.07
N VAL A 86 2.08 2.44 6.57
CA VAL A 86 2.12 1.16 5.86
C VAL A 86 1.47 0.07 6.69
N ILE A 87 0.57 -0.68 6.08
CA ILE A 87 -0.10 -1.86 6.65
C ILE A 87 0.55 -3.10 6.05
N LEU A 88 1.23 -3.88 6.89
CA LEU A 88 1.91 -5.10 6.52
C LEU A 88 1.06 -6.31 6.92
N LEU A 89 0.68 -7.13 5.94
CA LEU A 89 -0.21 -8.26 6.15
C LEU A 89 0.59 -9.57 6.05
N ASP A 90 0.76 -10.25 7.18
CA ASP A 90 1.34 -11.59 7.20
C ASP A 90 0.24 -12.63 7.00
N ILE A 91 0.12 -13.08 5.76
CA ILE A 91 -0.76 -14.18 5.36
C ILE A 91 0.00 -15.49 5.16
N SER A 92 1.25 -15.57 5.62
CA SER A 92 2.15 -16.70 5.43
C SER A 92 2.07 -17.73 6.55
N GLY A 93 2.72 -18.89 6.36
CA GLY A 93 2.93 -19.90 7.39
C GLY A 93 2.03 -21.13 7.30
N GLY A 94 1.15 -21.20 6.30
CA GLY A 94 0.36 -22.42 5.99
C GLY A 94 -0.47 -22.95 7.17
N GLN A 95 -0.75 -22.13 8.17
CA GLN A 95 -1.58 -22.52 9.31
C GLN A 95 -3.02 -22.69 8.84
N LYS A 96 -3.69 -23.69 9.39
CA LYS A 96 -5.12 -23.86 9.15
C LYS A 96 -5.88 -22.90 10.05
N GLU A 97 -6.05 -21.68 9.56
CA GLU A 97 -6.92 -20.72 10.22
C GLU A 97 -8.36 -21.20 10.16
N THR A 98 -9.07 -20.97 11.25
CA THR A 98 -10.52 -21.13 11.27
C THR A 98 -11.17 -20.04 10.41
N GLU A 99 -12.32 -20.33 9.83
CA GLU A 99 -13.11 -19.33 9.10
C GLU A 99 -13.35 -18.06 9.92
N LYS A 100 -13.55 -18.21 11.23
CA LYS A 100 -13.73 -17.09 12.16
C LYS A 100 -12.48 -16.21 12.24
N GLN A 101 -11.28 -16.79 12.28
CA GLN A 101 -10.02 -16.03 12.31
C GLN A 101 -9.79 -15.30 11.00
N ARG A 102 -10.04 -15.96 9.88
CA ARG A 102 -9.97 -15.34 8.56
C ARG A 102 -10.92 -14.16 8.43
N ASN A 103 -12.19 -14.34 8.81
CA ASN A 103 -13.19 -13.27 8.75
C ASN A 103 -12.79 -12.09 9.65
N HIS A 104 -12.28 -12.37 10.85
CA HIS A 104 -11.79 -11.33 11.75
C HIS A 104 -10.59 -10.58 11.20
N PHE A 105 -9.64 -11.27 10.57
CA PHE A 105 -8.51 -10.65 9.89
C PHE A 105 -8.96 -9.68 8.80
N PHE A 106 -9.85 -10.12 7.91
CA PHE A 106 -10.38 -9.26 6.86
C PHE A 106 -11.20 -8.08 7.43
N GLU A 107 -11.95 -8.30 8.50
CA GLU A 107 -12.66 -7.22 9.21
C GLU A 107 -11.68 -6.17 9.74
N MET A 108 -10.59 -6.56 10.38
CA MET A 108 -9.57 -5.64 10.87
C MET A 108 -8.94 -4.85 9.73
N VAL A 109 -8.50 -5.54 8.68
CA VAL A 109 -7.80 -4.92 7.53
C VAL A 109 -8.69 -3.87 6.87
N ILE A 110 -9.93 -4.22 6.53
CA ILE A 110 -10.84 -3.30 5.85
C ILE A 110 -11.23 -2.13 6.75
N SER A 111 -11.49 -2.38 8.04
CA SER A 111 -11.93 -1.35 8.98
C SER A 111 -10.85 -0.31 9.24
N ILE A 112 -9.59 -0.73 9.41
CA ILE A 112 -8.46 0.20 9.60
C ILE A 112 -8.23 0.98 8.32
N SER A 113 -8.19 0.32 7.18
CA SER A 113 -7.97 0.99 5.89
C SER A 113 -9.08 2.01 5.59
N PHE A 114 -10.33 1.65 5.84
CA PHE A 114 -11.47 2.54 5.67
C PHE A 114 -11.38 3.76 6.60
N GLY A 115 -11.08 3.53 7.87
CA GLY A 115 -10.91 4.60 8.84
C GLY A 115 -9.74 5.55 8.50
N LEU A 116 -8.64 5.05 7.92
CA LEU A 116 -7.55 5.89 7.42
C LEU A 116 -8.01 6.74 6.23
N VAL A 117 -8.76 6.17 5.28
CA VAL A 117 -9.32 6.92 4.14
C VAL A 117 -10.29 8.00 4.61
N GLU A 118 -11.18 7.70 5.57
CA GLU A 118 -12.08 8.70 6.17
C GLU A 118 -11.33 9.87 6.82
N LYS A 119 -10.13 9.61 7.35
CA LYS A 119 -9.23 10.63 7.91
C LYS A 119 -8.32 11.29 6.87
N GLN A 120 -8.55 11.00 5.59
CA GLN A 120 -7.71 11.49 4.48
C GLN A 120 -6.23 11.12 4.66
N CYS A 121 -5.96 9.95 5.24
CA CYS A 121 -4.62 9.43 5.47
C CYS A 121 -4.28 8.36 4.41
N PRO A 122 -3.60 8.71 3.31
CA PRO A 122 -3.17 7.74 2.33
C PRO A 122 -2.20 6.76 2.98
N HIS A 123 -2.29 5.49 2.58
CA HIS A 123 -1.47 4.44 3.15
C HIS A 123 -1.15 3.37 2.12
N TYR A 124 -0.08 2.62 2.37
CA TYR A 124 0.22 1.42 1.63
C TYR A 124 -0.29 0.19 2.38
N ILE A 125 -0.76 -0.79 1.62
CA ILE A 125 -1.02 -2.15 2.10
C ILE A 125 -0.11 -3.09 1.33
N ALA A 126 0.60 -3.98 2.05
CA ALA A 126 1.52 -4.92 1.43
C ALA A 126 1.40 -6.32 2.01
N TRP A 127 1.50 -7.33 1.14
CA TRP A 127 1.54 -8.76 1.49
C TRP A 127 2.38 -9.53 0.47
N TYR A 128 2.90 -10.68 0.87
CA TYR A 128 3.57 -11.58 -0.07
C TYR A 128 2.54 -12.51 -0.72
N ASP A 129 2.56 -12.61 -2.05
CA ASP A 129 1.72 -13.53 -2.82
C ASP A 129 2.58 -14.65 -3.41
N GLU A 130 2.33 -15.89 -2.97
CA GLU A 130 3.07 -17.06 -3.44
C GLU A 130 2.88 -17.33 -4.93
N LYS A 131 1.73 -16.97 -5.49
CA LYS A 131 1.43 -17.18 -6.92
C LYS A 131 2.28 -16.26 -7.81
N GLU A 132 2.42 -15.01 -7.38
CA GLU A 132 3.21 -14.01 -8.11
C GLU A 132 4.70 -14.07 -7.72
N HIS A 133 5.05 -14.80 -6.64
CA HIS A 133 6.39 -14.88 -6.04
C HIS A 133 6.96 -13.50 -5.70
N ASP A 134 6.09 -12.59 -5.27
CA ASP A 134 6.48 -11.19 -5.04
C ASP A 134 5.70 -10.55 -3.89
N LEU A 135 6.24 -9.44 -3.39
CA LEU A 135 5.58 -8.58 -2.43
C LEU A 135 4.63 -7.64 -3.18
N ILE A 136 3.34 -7.88 -3.03
CA ILE A 136 2.31 -7.02 -3.59
C ILE A 136 2.15 -5.79 -2.70
N ARG A 137 2.15 -4.60 -3.30
CA ARG A 137 1.90 -3.34 -2.61
C ARG A 137 0.82 -2.54 -3.33
N VAL A 138 -0.15 -2.05 -2.59
CA VAL A 138 -1.25 -1.23 -3.10
C VAL A 138 -1.30 0.08 -2.31
N ARG A 139 -1.31 1.22 -3.00
CA ARG A 139 -1.60 2.51 -2.40
C ARG A 139 -3.11 2.69 -2.28
N VAL A 140 -3.56 3.08 -1.09
CA VAL A 140 -4.96 3.28 -0.76
C VAL A 140 -5.15 4.71 -0.27
N ASP A 141 -5.89 5.51 -1.03
CA ASP A 141 -6.23 6.91 -0.76
C ASP A 141 -7.72 7.21 -1.00
N THR A 142 -8.47 6.24 -1.53
CA THR A 142 -9.91 6.33 -1.78
C THR A 142 -10.64 5.07 -1.35
N GLU A 143 -11.95 5.18 -1.10
CA GLU A 143 -12.79 4.01 -0.78
C GLU A 143 -12.79 2.96 -1.89
N GLU A 144 -12.75 3.38 -3.15
CA GLU A 144 -12.70 2.45 -4.28
C GLU A 144 -11.45 1.57 -4.22
N LYS A 145 -10.31 2.14 -3.81
CA LYS A 145 -9.07 1.39 -3.64
C LYS A 145 -9.10 0.45 -2.44
N VAL A 146 -9.90 0.75 -1.40
CA VAL A 146 -10.15 -0.20 -0.31
C VAL A 146 -10.85 -1.45 -0.85
N TYR A 147 -11.88 -1.29 -1.65
CA TYR A 147 -12.56 -2.44 -2.28
C TYR A 147 -11.66 -3.18 -3.27
N TYR A 148 -10.87 -2.45 -4.03
CA TYR A 148 -9.94 -3.04 -4.99
C TYR A 148 -8.91 -3.95 -4.32
N PHE A 149 -8.19 -3.47 -3.30
CA PHE A 149 -7.16 -4.29 -2.66
C PHE A 149 -7.75 -5.51 -1.93
N ILE A 150 -8.94 -5.40 -1.34
CA ILE A 150 -9.61 -6.54 -0.70
C ILE A 150 -9.88 -7.66 -1.72
N LEU A 151 -10.30 -7.32 -2.93
CA LEU A 151 -10.49 -8.32 -3.98
C LEU A 151 -9.18 -8.98 -4.40
N LEU A 152 -8.09 -8.21 -4.47
CA LEU A 152 -6.75 -8.76 -4.71
C LEU A 152 -6.32 -9.70 -3.58
N LEU A 153 -6.50 -9.28 -2.33
CA LEU A 153 -6.13 -10.06 -1.15
C LEU A 153 -6.95 -11.36 -1.02
N TYR A 154 -8.21 -11.37 -1.43
CA TYR A 154 -9.01 -12.61 -1.52
C TYR A 154 -8.47 -13.60 -2.55
N GLY A 155 -7.86 -13.10 -3.61
CA GLY A 155 -7.21 -13.91 -4.65
C GLY A 155 -5.79 -14.34 -4.33
N ALA A 156 -5.19 -13.78 -3.28
CA ALA A 156 -3.80 -14.04 -2.90
C ALA A 156 -3.59 -15.49 -2.45
N VAL A 157 -2.47 -16.05 -2.86
CA VAL A 157 -2.04 -17.38 -2.45
C VAL A 157 -1.05 -17.28 -1.30
N GLN A 158 -1.38 -17.94 -0.20
CA GLN A 158 -0.56 -17.94 1.01
C GLN A 158 0.72 -18.76 0.81
N SER A 159 1.86 -18.23 1.24
CA SER A 159 3.07 -19.02 1.33
C SER A 159 2.97 -20.05 2.46
N ARG A 160 3.51 -21.25 2.21
CA ARG A 160 3.62 -22.30 3.23
C ARG A 160 4.73 -22.00 4.23
N GLU A 161 5.75 -21.31 3.78
CA GLU A 161 6.85 -20.86 4.62
C GLU A 161 6.48 -19.54 5.29
N LYS A 162 6.87 -19.40 6.56
CA LYS A 162 6.66 -18.15 7.27
C LYS A 162 7.58 -17.07 6.69
N MET A 163 7.00 -15.96 6.29
CA MET A 163 7.70 -14.83 5.70
C MET A 163 7.80 -13.69 6.73
N ASP A 164 8.93 -13.00 6.74
CA ASP A 164 9.04 -11.72 7.45
C ASP A 164 8.65 -10.59 6.49
N ILE A 165 7.37 -10.23 6.50
CA ILE A 165 6.83 -9.22 5.59
C ILE A 165 7.46 -7.85 5.84
N ALA A 166 7.80 -7.53 7.08
CA ALA A 166 8.42 -6.25 7.42
C ALA A 166 9.84 -6.15 6.83
N LEU A 167 10.61 -7.23 6.90
CA LEU A 167 11.93 -7.31 6.30
C LEU A 167 11.85 -7.25 4.77
N LEU A 168 10.96 -8.04 4.16
CA LEU A 168 10.73 -8.04 2.71
C LEU A 168 10.33 -6.63 2.22
N TYR A 169 9.45 -5.95 2.94
CA TYR A 169 9.05 -4.60 2.60
C TYR A 169 10.25 -3.64 2.63
N GLN A 170 11.07 -3.72 3.68
CA GLN A 170 12.24 -2.88 3.83
C GLN A 170 13.30 -3.14 2.74
N GLU A 171 13.45 -4.39 2.31
CA GLU A 171 14.39 -4.76 1.24
C GLU A 171 13.94 -4.28 -0.13
N ASN A 172 12.64 -4.38 -0.43
CA ASN A 172 12.08 -3.99 -1.72
C ASN A 172 11.91 -2.47 -1.86
N TYR A 173 11.61 -1.77 -0.76
CA TYR A 173 11.34 -0.33 -0.74
C TYR A 173 12.35 0.42 0.12
N ARG A 174 13.65 0.21 -0.17
CA ARG A 174 14.75 0.91 0.48
C ARG A 174 14.65 2.40 0.22
N GLY A 175 14.59 3.17 1.29
CA GLY A 175 14.50 4.64 1.22
C GLY A 175 13.09 5.19 1.42
N GLU A 176 12.06 4.37 1.36
CA GLU A 176 10.74 4.79 1.80
C GLU A 176 10.63 4.67 3.33
N THR A 177 10.36 5.78 3.97
CA THR A 177 10.14 5.83 5.43
C THR A 177 8.66 6.09 5.70
N ALA A 178 7.90 5.03 6.01
CA ALA A 178 6.59 5.25 6.60
C ALA A 178 6.75 5.76 8.04
N VAL A 179 5.91 6.71 8.44
CA VAL A 179 5.91 7.24 9.81
C VAL A 179 5.41 6.16 10.78
N THR A 180 4.36 5.44 10.39
CA THR A 180 3.74 4.40 11.21
C THR A 180 3.64 3.08 10.44
N LYS A 181 4.04 1.99 11.10
CA LYS A 181 3.82 0.62 10.62
C LYS A 181 2.68 -0.02 11.39
N ILE A 182 1.76 -0.64 10.67
CA ILE A 182 0.68 -1.45 11.21
C ILE A 182 0.91 -2.87 10.69
N GLU A 183 1.04 -3.85 11.58
CA GLU A 183 1.27 -5.24 11.22
C GLU A 183 0.07 -6.08 11.65
N MET A 184 -0.43 -6.91 10.75
CA MET A 184 -1.55 -7.81 11.00
C MET A 184 -1.27 -9.20 10.47
N ASN A 185 -1.78 -10.22 11.15
CA ASN A 185 -1.69 -11.60 10.68
C ASN A 185 -3.03 -12.33 10.76
N LEU A 186 -3.10 -13.49 10.11
CA LEU A 186 -4.31 -14.33 10.06
C LEU A 186 -4.72 -14.90 11.44
N ALA A 187 -3.81 -14.94 12.41
CA ALA A 187 -4.15 -15.34 13.78
C ALA A 187 -4.91 -14.26 14.56
N GLY A 188 -5.10 -13.07 13.95
CA GLY A 188 -5.81 -11.95 14.57
C GLY A 188 -4.93 -11.02 15.39
N LYS A 189 -3.60 -11.13 15.25
CA LYS A 189 -2.66 -10.23 15.90
C LYS A 189 -2.64 -8.90 15.16
N LEU A 190 -2.71 -7.79 15.92
CA LEU A 190 -2.59 -6.43 15.44
C LEU A 190 -1.49 -5.71 16.22
N ILE A 191 -0.52 -5.16 15.51
CA ILE A 191 0.56 -4.34 16.09
C ILE A 191 0.54 -2.97 15.40
N VAL A 192 0.51 -1.90 16.17
CA VAL A 192 0.55 -0.52 15.69
C VAL A 192 1.78 0.16 16.28
N ALA A 193 2.66 0.67 15.44
CA ALA A 193 3.92 1.31 15.85
C ALA A 193 4.72 0.49 16.90
N GLY A 194 4.75 -0.83 16.72
CA GLY A 194 5.43 -1.77 17.64
C GLY A 194 4.65 -2.15 18.89
N THR A 195 3.44 -1.60 19.11
CA THR A 195 2.58 -1.93 20.25
C THR A 195 1.47 -2.89 19.84
N GLU A 196 1.35 -4.01 20.53
CA GLU A 196 0.29 -4.99 20.29
C GLU A 196 -1.05 -4.51 20.85
N ILE A 197 -2.10 -4.63 20.05
CA ILE A 197 -3.48 -4.24 20.38
C ILE A 197 -4.28 -5.53 20.67
N GLU A 198 -4.77 -5.68 21.90
CA GLU A 198 -5.48 -6.89 22.34
C GLU A 198 -6.95 -6.91 21.87
N ASP A 199 -7.64 -5.77 21.90
CA ASP A 199 -9.06 -5.65 21.55
C ASP A 199 -9.25 -4.66 20.41
N PHE A 200 -9.30 -5.18 19.19
CA PHE A 200 -9.49 -4.37 17.99
C PHE A 200 -10.76 -3.49 18.04
N ALA A 201 -11.86 -3.99 18.59
CA ALA A 201 -13.13 -3.26 18.61
C ALA A 201 -13.11 -2.01 19.51
N LYS A 202 -12.14 -1.94 20.44
CA LYS A 202 -11.94 -0.79 21.35
C LYS A 202 -10.62 -0.06 21.07
N ALA A 203 -9.94 -0.45 20.00
CA ALA A 203 -8.65 0.10 19.69
C ALA A 203 -8.73 1.60 19.33
N GLU A 204 -7.85 2.37 19.93
CA GLU A 204 -7.50 3.71 19.50
C GLU A 204 -6.18 3.62 18.74
N ILE A 205 -6.27 3.73 17.40
CA ILE A 205 -5.11 3.60 16.52
C ILE A 205 -4.55 4.98 16.25
N ARG A 206 -3.34 5.22 16.74
CA ARG A 206 -2.61 6.47 16.51
C ARG A 206 -1.54 6.27 15.44
N VAL A 207 -1.64 7.05 14.38
CA VAL A 207 -0.75 7.01 13.24
C VAL A 207 -0.13 8.36 12.92
#